data_ff75fcc25df2817d22f230f00a523c83
#
_entry.id   ff75fcc25df2817d22f230f00a523c83
#
_cell.length_a   1.000
_cell.length_b   1.000
_cell.length_c   1.000
_cell.angle_alpha   90.00
_cell.angle_beta   90.00
_cell.angle_gamma   90.00
#
_symmetry.space_group_name_H-M   'P 1'
#
loop_
_entity.id
_entity.type
_entity.pdbx_description
1 polymer ?
#
loop_
_entity_poly.entity_id
_entity_poly.type
_entity_poly.pdbx_seq_one_letter_code
_entity_poly.pdbx_strand_id
1 'polypeptide(L)'
;WLSLGFALSDYLGEDGREYFHRLSRLNQKYDEQDTDKQYDNCLKARKEGITIGTFFYLAKKAGIDIGKIEVQIPAFTIQVYDNLPYLLQQVYDKSQNADEADMMVLGAISAIASTISSASGLYGGRKVFPNLFAYVVAPASAGKGRLALIRSLVQPIHDQLREQNKLEWERYYEELAQYKLAKDPDMEKPVPPPLRMHIIPANTSATAMCKILYDNGGVGFMMETEGDTLTNTLLSDHGNYSDVMRKSFHNESISYLRKTNNEYVEVLESQLSALLSGTPGQVRKLIPDPENGLFSRFMYYHLPMKPDWNDVFADSSDVSLDDIYAALGRGWNEVYQRISRFEHISFSFTPQQQVQFNEHFSVLHEEYLQRYGEGFLSSVRRIGLIVFKISMVLSLMRCMEFADESAEFVCEDADFSVALTIGDTLLEHSAKFYMTFPSDTRNGAYSYKREEEEKKRKAYQDLPDTFQTKEAIAVGKRHGLSERTVKRWLKTSLFTNLSYGKYSKSPNDLVAL
;
A
#
# COMPACT_ATOMS: atom_id res chain seq x y z
N TRP A 1 -19.80 2.78 35.95
CA TRP A 1 -20.90 2.98 35.00
C TRP A 1 -20.79 4.35 34.31
N LEU A 2 -20.80 5.45 35.08
CA LEU A 2 -20.70 6.81 34.55
C LEU A 2 -19.42 7.04 33.72
N SER A 3 -18.30 6.51 34.16
CA SER A 3 -17.02 6.59 33.42
C SER A 3 -17.05 5.82 32.08
N LEU A 4 -17.84 4.74 31.99
CA LEU A 4 -18.09 4.03 30.74
C LEU A 4 -18.90 4.87 29.78
N GLY A 5 -19.96 5.56 30.28
CA GLY A 5 -20.76 6.49 29.49
C GLY A 5 -19.91 7.61 28.89
N PHE A 6 -19.06 8.26 29.69
CA PHE A 6 -18.16 9.30 29.20
C PHE A 6 -17.13 8.77 28.19
N ALA A 7 -16.56 7.59 28.42
CA ALA A 7 -15.59 7.00 27.51
C ALA A 7 -16.21 6.64 26.14
N LEU A 8 -17.43 6.09 26.15
CA LEU A 8 -18.18 5.77 24.93
C LEU A 8 -18.64 7.02 24.18
N SER A 9 -19.16 8.03 24.91
CA SER A 9 -19.60 9.29 24.30
C SER A 9 -18.45 10.12 23.72
N ASP A 10 -17.26 10.07 24.35
CA ASP A 10 -16.06 10.76 23.85
C ASP A 10 -15.55 10.14 22.51
N TYR A 11 -15.63 8.83 22.38
CA TYR A 11 -15.06 8.12 21.22
C TYR A 11 -16.08 7.85 20.11
N LEU A 12 -17.31 7.44 20.46
CA LEU A 12 -18.36 7.03 19.52
C LEU A 12 -19.47 8.08 19.35
N GLY A 13 -19.47 9.15 20.15
CA GLY A 13 -20.57 10.11 20.11
C GLY A 13 -21.93 9.45 20.38
N GLU A 14 -22.91 9.73 19.53
CA GLU A 14 -24.25 9.16 19.65
C GLU A 14 -24.29 7.65 19.42
N ASP A 15 -23.43 7.13 18.55
CA ASP A 15 -23.35 5.69 18.23
C ASP A 15 -22.96 4.83 19.46
N GLY A 16 -22.33 5.43 20.44
CA GLY A 16 -21.99 4.78 21.70
C GLY A 16 -23.18 4.49 22.61
N ARG A 17 -24.38 5.07 22.35
CA ARG A 17 -25.58 4.93 23.17
C ARG A 17 -26.05 3.48 23.27
N GLU A 18 -26.11 2.77 22.17
CA GLU A 18 -26.52 1.37 22.16
C GLU A 18 -25.56 0.49 22.98
N TYR A 19 -24.25 0.71 22.86
CA TYR A 19 -23.27 0.00 23.69
C TYR A 19 -23.43 0.31 25.18
N PHE A 20 -23.74 1.56 25.53
CA PHE A 20 -24.01 1.94 26.91
C PHE A 20 -25.24 1.26 27.47
N HIS A 21 -26.34 1.15 26.68
CA HIS A 21 -27.53 0.38 27.04
C HIS A 21 -27.20 -1.11 27.21
N ARG A 22 -26.49 -1.73 26.27
CA ARG A 22 -26.09 -3.14 26.36
C ARG A 22 -25.32 -3.45 27.62
N LEU A 23 -24.38 -2.61 28.02
CA LEU A 23 -23.64 -2.75 29.28
C LEU A 23 -24.54 -2.51 30.51
N SER A 24 -25.45 -1.54 30.43
CA SER A 24 -26.36 -1.20 31.52
C SER A 24 -27.38 -2.30 31.79
N ARG A 25 -27.85 -3.01 30.76
CA ARG A 25 -28.77 -4.17 30.88
C ARG A 25 -28.20 -5.34 31.69
N LEU A 26 -26.89 -5.38 31.92
CA LEU A 26 -26.28 -6.39 32.80
C LEU A 26 -26.55 -6.09 34.28
N ASN A 27 -27.06 -4.91 34.62
CA ASN A 27 -27.43 -4.55 35.99
C ASN A 27 -28.94 -4.80 36.21
N GLN A 28 -29.29 -5.44 37.31
CA GLN A 28 -30.69 -5.71 37.69
C GLN A 28 -31.54 -4.44 37.86
N LYS A 29 -30.91 -3.28 38.07
CA LYS A 29 -31.58 -1.98 38.21
C LYS A 29 -31.59 -1.17 36.90
N TYR A 30 -31.45 -1.85 35.75
CA TYR A 30 -31.49 -1.19 34.45
C TYR A 30 -32.86 -0.53 34.23
N ASP A 31 -32.84 0.74 33.88
CA ASP A 31 -33.98 1.50 33.40
C ASP A 31 -33.57 2.21 32.12
N GLU A 32 -34.37 2.06 31.07
CA GLU A 32 -34.06 2.55 29.73
C GLU A 32 -34.04 4.08 29.70
N GLN A 33 -35.05 4.73 30.33
CA GLN A 33 -35.18 6.18 30.32
C GLN A 33 -34.06 6.85 31.13
N ASP A 34 -33.69 6.28 32.27
CA ASP A 34 -32.61 6.80 33.10
C ASP A 34 -31.25 6.58 32.40
N THR A 35 -31.08 5.49 31.67
CA THR A 35 -29.86 5.21 30.90
C THR A 35 -29.70 6.20 29.75
N ASP A 36 -30.78 6.51 29.01
CA ASP A 36 -30.80 7.53 27.95
C ASP A 36 -30.46 8.91 28.49
N LYS A 37 -31.12 9.36 29.56
CA LYS A 37 -30.82 10.65 30.20
C LYS A 37 -29.37 10.75 30.65
N GLN A 38 -28.84 9.66 31.17
CA GLN A 38 -27.45 9.63 31.62
C GLN A 38 -26.48 9.69 30.44
N TYR A 39 -26.78 9.03 29.32
CA TYR A 39 -25.95 9.11 28.12
C TYR A 39 -26.00 10.51 27.48
N ASP A 40 -27.17 11.15 27.45
CA ASP A 40 -27.33 12.55 27.05
C ASP A 40 -26.46 13.50 27.90
N ASN A 41 -26.38 13.25 29.20
CA ASN A 41 -25.50 14.00 30.09
C ASN A 41 -24.03 13.76 29.75
N CYS A 42 -23.65 12.53 29.38
CA CYS A 42 -22.28 12.22 28.98
C CYS A 42 -21.91 12.91 27.66
N LEU A 43 -22.83 12.99 26.69
CA LEU A 43 -22.63 13.70 25.43
C LEU A 43 -22.46 15.22 25.64
N LYS A 44 -23.21 15.82 26.57
CA LYS A 44 -23.20 17.26 26.84
C LYS A 44 -22.01 17.69 27.70
N ALA A 45 -21.63 16.87 28.67
CA ALA A 45 -20.60 17.18 29.66
C ALA A 45 -19.30 16.42 29.37
N ARG A 46 -18.46 16.94 28.48
CA ARG A 46 -17.10 16.40 28.31
C ARG A 46 -16.33 16.50 29.62
N LYS A 47 -15.91 15.35 30.16
CA LYS A 47 -15.12 15.31 31.38
C LYS A 47 -13.65 15.14 31.01
N GLU A 48 -12.81 16.12 31.35
CA GLU A 48 -11.37 16.05 31.11
C GLU A 48 -10.77 14.77 31.73
N GLY A 49 -9.96 14.05 30.97
CA GLY A 49 -9.22 12.85 31.40
C GLY A 49 -9.97 11.52 31.28
N ILE A 50 -11.24 11.48 30.84
CA ILE A 50 -11.96 10.24 30.53
C ILE A 50 -12.04 10.06 29.02
N THR A 51 -11.34 9.06 28.50
CA THR A 51 -11.29 8.70 27.08
C THR A 51 -11.63 7.23 26.90
N ILE A 52 -11.69 6.75 25.68
CA ILE A 52 -11.87 5.31 25.38
C ILE A 52 -10.81 4.43 26.07
N GLY A 53 -9.63 4.98 26.38
CA GLY A 53 -8.62 4.32 27.20
C GLY A 53 -9.12 3.96 28.60
N THR A 54 -10.02 4.76 29.18
CA THR A 54 -10.67 4.46 30.46
C THR A 54 -11.60 3.25 30.36
N PHE A 55 -12.32 3.08 29.23
CA PHE A 55 -13.13 1.91 28.94
C PHE A 55 -12.27 0.64 28.97
N PHE A 56 -11.18 0.63 28.24
CA PHE A 56 -10.26 -0.51 28.17
C PHE A 56 -9.58 -0.79 29.51
N TYR A 57 -9.21 0.25 30.26
CA TYR A 57 -8.68 0.08 31.61
C TYR A 57 -9.69 -0.62 32.55
N LEU A 58 -10.96 -0.20 32.52
CA LEU A 58 -12.01 -0.81 33.34
C LEU A 58 -12.31 -2.24 32.91
N ALA A 59 -12.33 -2.53 31.62
CA ALA A 59 -12.49 -3.88 31.10
C ALA A 59 -11.34 -4.80 31.58
N LYS A 60 -10.09 -4.34 31.49
CA LYS A 60 -8.92 -5.09 32.00
C LYS A 60 -9.00 -5.31 33.50
N LYS A 61 -9.43 -4.30 34.26
CA LYS A 61 -9.64 -4.41 35.72
C LYS A 61 -10.75 -5.42 36.08
N ALA A 62 -11.73 -5.59 35.20
CA ALA A 62 -12.79 -6.60 35.32
C ALA A 62 -12.33 -8.00 34.88
N GLY A 63 -11.06 -8.20 34.55
CA GLY A 63 -10.51 -9.49 34.10
C GLY A 63 -10.80 -9.84 32.64
N ILE A 64 -11.32 -8.89 31.86
CA ILE A 64 -11.54 -9.07 30.41
C ILE A 64 -10.19 -8.88 29.70
N ASP A 65 -9.70 -9.93 29.08
CA ASP A 65 -8.47 -9.88 28.30
C ASP A 65 -8.72 -9.15 26.95
N ILE A 66 -8.44 -7.85 26.94
CA ILE A 66 -8.63 -6.98 25.77
C ILE A 66 -7.55 -7.23 24.72
N GLY A 67 -6.44 -7.87 25.09
CA GLY A 67 -5.34 -8.21 24.19
C GLY A 67 -5.66 -9.36 23.23
N LYS A 68 -6.81 -10.02 23.43
CA LYS A 68 -7.26 -11.17 22.61
C LYS A 68 -8.53 -10.93 21.80
N ILE A 69 -9.00 -9.71 21.65
CA ILE A 69 -9.90 -9.38 20.55
C ILE A 69 -9.00 -9.32 19.30
N GLU A 70 -8.64 -10.49 18.79
CA GLU A 70 -8.18 -10.61 17.41
C GLU A 70 -9.36 -10.14 16.55
N VAL A 71 -9.25 -8.92 16.04
CA VAL A 71 -10.07 -8.51 14.90
C VAL A 71 -9.74 -9.53 13.82
N GLN A 72 -10.65 -10.48 13.58
CA GLN A 72 -10.48 -11.44 12.50
C GLN A 72 -10.37 -10.63 11.21
N ILE A 73 -9.19 -10.67 10.62
CA ILE A 73 -8.97 -10.05 9.33
C ILE A 73 -9.61 -11.00 8.31
N PRO A 74 -10.39 -10.48 7.35
CA PRO A 74 -11.00 -11.34 6.35
C PRO A 74 -9.94 -12.07 5.52
N ALA A 75 -10.15 -13.35 5.28
CA ALA A 75 -9.44 -14.10 4.25
C ALA A 75 -10.18 -13.95 2.91
N PHE A 76 -9.54 -14.35 1.81
CA PHE A 76 -10.22 -14.42 0.53
C PHE A 76 -11.37 -15.42 0.61
N THR A 77 -12.47 -15.09 -0.04
CA THR A 77 -13.65 -15.97 -0.06
C THR A 77 -13.44 -17.14 -1.01
N ILE A 78 -14.19 -18.21 -0.82
CA ILE A 78 -14.12 -19.39 -1.69
C ILE A 78 -14.38 -19.03 -3.16
N GLN A 79 -15.23 -18.02 -3.44
CA GLN A 79 -15.51 -17.55 -4.80
C GLN A 79 -14.27 -17.02 -5.52
N VAL A 80 -13.26 -16.51 -4.79
CA VAL A 80 -11.98 -16.13 -5.39
C VAL A 80 -11.32 -17.37 -5.98
N TYR A 81 -11.21 -18.44 -5.21
CA TYR A 81 -10.48 -19.65 -5.60
C TYR A 81 -11.17 -20.41 -6.73
N ASP A 82 -12.52 -20.49 -6.70
CA ASP A 82 -13.31 -21.19 -7.72
C ASP A 82 -13.17 -20.58 -9.13
N ASN A 83 -12.69 -19.33 -9.21
CA ASN A 83 -12.59 -18.58 -10.46
C ASN A 83 -11.15 -18.16 -10.83
N LEU A 84 -10.13 -18.75 -10.21
CA LEU A 84 -8.73 -18.45 -10.57
C LEU A 84 -8.33 -19.06 -11.92
N PRO A 85 -7.44 -18.40 -12.70
CA PRO A 85 -6.71 -19.04 -13.79
C PRO A 85 -5.95 -20.29 -13.33
N TYR A 86 -5.73 -21.24 -14.24
CA TYR A 86 -5.19 -22.57 -13.93
C TYR A 86 -3.92 -22.56 -13.07
N LEU A 87 -2.93 -21.74 -13.43
CA LEU A 87 -1.69 -21.67 -12.66
C LEU A 87 -1.94 -21.26 -11.20
N LEU A 88 -2.79 -20.26 -10.99
CA LEU A 88 -3.14 -19.79 -9.65
C LEU A 88 -3.97 -20.82 -8.88
N GLN A 89 -4.84 -21.57 -9.58
CA GLN A 89 -5.56 -22.71 -9.01
C GLN A 89 -4.59 -23.78 -8.49
N GLN A 90 -3.53 -24.10 -9.29
CA GLN A 90 -2.51 -25.05 -8.85
C GLN A 90 -1.72 -24.54 -7.63
N VAL A 91 -1.47 -23.24 -7.53
CA VAL A 91 -0.85 -22.62 -6.32
C VAL A 91 -1.78 -22.76 -5.12
N TYR A 92 -3.07 -22.51 -5.27
CA TYR A 92 -4.09 -22.70 -4.24
C TYR A 92 -4.14 -24.15 -3.75
N ASP A 93 -4.23 -25.12 -4.67
CA ASP A 93 -4.37 -26.55 -4.37
C ASP A 93 -3.18 -27.12 -3.56
N LYS A 94 -2.02 -26.46 -3.60
CA LYS A 94 -0.82 -26.85 -2.84
C LYS A 94 -0.66 -26.12 -1.50
N SER A 95 -1.62 -25.27 -1.15
CA SER A 95 -1.63 -24.56 0.12
C SER A 95 -2.26 -25.42 1.23
N GLN A 96 -1.72 -25.36 2.44
CA GLN A 96 -2.18 -26.20 3.57
C GLN A 96 -3.44 -25.65 4.25
N ASN A 97 -3.71 -24.35 4.10
CA ASN A 97 -4.84 -23.68 4.74
C ASN A 97 -5.14 -22.34 4.02
N ALA A 98 -6.29 -21.73 4.33
CA ALA A 98 -6.76 -20.51 3.66
C ALA A 98 -5.78 -19.33 3.76
N ASP A 99 -5.20 -19.06 4.95
CA ASP A 99 -4.27 -17.94 5.12
C ASP A 99 -3.01 -18.11 4.26
N GLU A 100 -2.52 -19.33 4.16
CA GLU A 100 -1.39 -19.67 3.30
C GLU A 100 -1.79 -19.55 1.82
N ALA A 101 -2.99 -20.02 1.46
CA ALA A 101 -3.50 -19.94 0.09
C ALA A 101 -3.57 -18.48 -0.37
N ASP A 102 -4.14 -17.59 0.45
CA ASP A 102 -4.20 -16.16 0.16
C ASP A 102 -2.81 -15.57 -0.09
N MET A 103 -1.88 -15.85 0.84
CA MET A 103 -0.50 -15.39 0.75
C MET A 103 0.19 -15.87 -0.53
N MET A 104 0.04 -17.16 -0.87
CA MET A 104 0.69 -17.77 -2.03
C MET A 104 0.07 -17.29 -3.35
N VAL A 105 -1.26 -17.19 -3.42
CA VAL A 105 -1.97 -16.66 -4.60
C VAL A 105 -1.61 -15.18 -4.82
N LEU A 106 -1.60 -14.35 -3.77
CA LEU A 106 -1.18 -12.95 -3.86
C LEU A 106 0.28 -12.81 -4.32
N GLY A 107 1.15 -13.65 -3.78
CA GLY A 107 2.55 -13.73 -4.20
C GLY A 107 2.70 -14.12 -5.67
N ALA A 108 1.95 -15.13 -6.11
CA ALA A 108 1.96 -15.60 -7.50
C ALA A 108 1.43 -14.50 -8.46
N ILE A 109 0.32 -13.83 -8.14
CA ILE A 109 -0.19 -12.69 -8.91
C ILE A 109 0.90 -11.61 -9.06
N SER A 110 1.61 -11.28 -7.97
CA SER A 110 2.66 -10.25 -7.98
C SER A 110 3.87 -10.65 -8.83
N ALA A 111 4.27 -11.93 -8.79
CA ALA A 111 5.37 -12.46 -9.58
C ALA A 111 5.01 -12.51 -11.08
N ILE A 112 3.84 -13.02 -11.41
CA ILE A 112 3.32 -13.10 -12.78
C ILE A 112 3.15 -11.69 -13.38
N ALA A 113 2.61 -10.74 -12.61
CA ALA A 113 2.46 -9.34 -13.02
C ALA A 113 3.79 -8.71 -13.49
N SER A 114 4.92 -9.12 -12.90
CA SER A 114 6.25 -8.64 -13.28
C SER A 114 6.72 -9.09 -14.68
N THR A 115 6.08 -10.10 -15.24
CA THR A 115 6.46 -10.70 -16.55
C THR A 115 5.59 -10.24 -17.71
N ILE A 116 4.48 -9.54 -17.43
CA ILE A 116 3.48 -9.13 -18.42
C ILE A 116 3.71 -7.66 -18.82
N SER A 117 4.92 -7.36 -19.30
CA SER A 117 5.34 -5.97 -19.55
C SER A 117 4.76 -5.34 -20.81
N SER A 118 4.29 -6.14 -21.79
CA SER A 118 3.65 -5.64 -23.00
C SER A 118 2.18 -5.27 -22.83
N ALA A 119 1.52 -5.71 -21.74
CA ALA A 119 0.13 -5.40 -21.47
C ALA A 119 -0.05 -4.05 -20.78
N SER A 120 -1.05 -3.27 -21.22
CA SER A 120 -1.42 -2.02 -20.57
C SER A 120 -2.90 -1.69 -20.76
N GLY A 121 -3.45 -0.86 -19.87
CA GLY A 121 -4.80 -0.34 -19.98
C GLY A 121 -4.87 1.14 -19.60
N LEU A 122 -6.03 1.77 -19.84
CA LEU A 122 -6.27 3.15 -19.48
C LEU A 122 -7.00 3.25 -18.14
N TYR A 123 -6.37 3.90 -17.16
CA TYR A 123 -6.94 4.18 -15.85
C TYR A 123 -6.81 5.67 -15.53
N GLY A 124 -7.94 6.36 -15.33
CA GLY A 124 -7.95 7.81 -15.11
C GLY A 124 -7.32 8.60 -16.26
N GLY A 125 -7.45 8.14 -17.50
CA GLY A 125 -6.86 8.77 -18.69
C GLY A 125 -5.36 8.55 -18.88
N ARG A 126 -4.71 7.76 -18.03
CA ARG A 126 -3.28 7.42 -18.11
C ARG A 126 -3.08 5.95 -18.45
N LYS A 127 -2.07 5.66 -19.27
CA LYS A 127 -1.60 4.29 -19.52
C LYS A 127 -0.98 3.72 -18.25
N VAL A 128 -1.42 2.53 -17.85
CA VAL A 128 -0.90 1.80 -16.69
C VAL A 128 -0.59 0.36 -17.07
N PHE A 129 0.43 -0.21 -16.43
CA PHE A 129 0.90 -1.58 -16.63
C PHE A 129 0.57 -2.45 -15.40
N PRO A 130 0.61 -3.78 -15.51
CA PRO A 130 0.15 -4.69 -14.46
C PRO A 130 1.09 -4.82 -13.24
N ASN A 131 2.20 -4.09 -13.18
CA ASN A 131 3.16 -4.17 -12.08
C ASN A 131 2.50 -3.91 -10.70
N LEU A 132 2.82 -4.76 -9.71
CA LEU A 132 2.18 -4.80 -8.39
C LEU A 132 3.22 -4.87 -7.27
N PHE A 133 2.88 -4.31 -6.11
CA PHE A 133 3.67 -4.41 -4.88
C PHE A 133 2.88 -5.15 -3.82
N ALA A 134 3.37 -6.28 -3.33
CA ALA A 134 2.78 -7.03 -2.23
C ALA A 134 3.73 -7.07 -1.02
N TYR A 135 3.15 -6.97 0.17
CA TYR A 135 3.87 -7.11 1.42
C TYR A 135 3.13 -8.05 2.38
N VAL A 136 3.71 -9.21 2.64
CA VAL A 136 3.17 -10.16 3.62
C VAL A 136 3.72 -9.82 5.00
N VAL A 137 2.83 -9.43 5.90
CA VAL A 137 3.15 -9.06 7.28
C VAL A 137 2.86 -10.25 8.19
N ALA A 138 3.89 -10.84 8.76
CA ALA A 138 3.74 -12.04 9.57
C ALA A 138 4.67 -12.02 10.79
N PRO A 139 4.25 -12.52 11.96
CA PRO A 139 5.16 -12.82 13.06
C PRO A 139 6.28 -13.78 12.64
N ALA A 140 7.34 -13.84 13.43
CA ALA A 140 8.34 -14.88 13.24
C ALA A 140 7.69 -16.27 13.34
N SER A 141 8.10 -17.20 12.50
CA SER A 141 7.59 -18.60 12.48
C SER A 141 6.11 -18.77 12.09
N ALA A 142 5.45 -17.75 11.51
CA ALA A 142 4.06 -17.83 11.03
C ALA A 142 3.90 -18.49 9.65
N GLY A 143 4.92 -19.14 9.09
CA GLY A 143 4.82 -19.85 7.81
C GLY A 143 5.18 -19.02 6.56
N LYS A 144 5.53 -17.74 6.71
CA LYS A 144 5.90 -16.87 5.57
C LYS A 144 7.04 -17.39 4.68
N GLY A 145 7.86 -18.31 5.18
CA GLY A 145 8.98 -18.91 4.44
C GLY A 145 8.57 -19.62 3.14
N ARG A 146 7.31 -20.11 3.06
CA ARG A 146 6.79 -20.73 1.83
C ARG A 146 6.68 -19.77 0.65
N LEU A 147 6.65 -18.46 0.88
CA LEU A 147 6.75 -17.46 -0.20
C LEU A 147 7.98 -17.64 -1.08
N ALA A 148 9.07 -18.21 -0.55
CA ALA A 148 10.27 -18.48 -1.34
C ALA A 148 9.99 -19.34 -2.59
N LEU A 149 8.98 -20.23 -2.53
CA LEU A 149 8.55 -21.06 -3.67
C LEU A 149 8.04 -20.22 -4.85
N ILE A 150 7.46 -19.06 -4.59
CA ILE A 150 6.93 -18.16 -5.64
C ILE A 150 8.03 -17.73 -6.62
N ARG A 151 9.27 -17.63 -6.14
CA ARG A 151 10.42 -17.34 -7.00
C ARG A 151 10.53 -18.29 -8.18
N SER A 152 10.23 -19.57 -7.96
CA SER A 152 10.32 -20.62 -8.99
C SER A 152 9.39 -20.38 -10.19
N LEU A 153 8.28 -19.62 -10.00
CA LEU A 153 7.36 -19.29 -11.09
C LEU A 153 8.01 -18.41 -12.18
N VAL A 154 8.96 -17.57 -11.80
CA VAL A 154 9.65 -16.62 -12.71
C VAL A 154 11.14 -16.90 -12.86
N GLN A 155 11.65 -17.93 -12.17
CA GLN A 155 13.06 -18.32 -12.24
C GLN A 155 13.51 -18.68 -13.66
N PRO A 156 12.75 -19.44 -14.48
CA PRO A 156 13.16 -19.76 -15.85
C PRO A 156 13.39 -18.50 -16.70
N ILE A 157 12.56 -17.46 -16.53
CA ILE A 157 12.70 -16.18 -17.24
C ILE A 157 13.98 -15.47 -16.79
N HIS A 158 14.24 -15.47 -15.48
CA HIS A 158 15.46 -14.89 -14.92
C HIS A 158 16.72 -15.59 -15.44
N ASP A 159 16.70 -16.93 -15.47
CA ASP A 159 17.84 -17.74 -15.93
C ASP A 159 18.12 -17.54 -17.41
N GLN A 160 17.09 -17.44 -18.24
CA GLN A 160 17.24 -17.15 -19.67
C GLN A 160 17.90 -15.78 -19.91
N LEU A 161 17.44 -14.74 -19.22
CA LEU A 161 18.06 -13.41 -19.31
C LEU A 161 19.52 -13.42 -18.86
N ARG A 162 19.82 -14.15 -17.78
CA ARG A 162 21.16 -14.30 -17.24
C ARG A 162 22.10 -15.05 -18.21
N GLU A 163 21.61 -16.13 -18.82
CA GLU A 163 22.43 -16.89 -19.78
C GLU A 163 22.68 -16.10 -21.05
N GLN A 164 21.68 -15.41 -21.61
CA GLN A 164 21.86 -14.50 -22.74
C GLN A 164 22.88 -13.41 -22.41
N ASN A 165 22.78 -12.81 -21.24
CA ASN A 165 23.70 -11.76 -20.78
C ASN A 165 25.12 -12.29 -20.59
N LYS A 166 25.30 -13.52 -20.10
CA LYS A 166 26.59 -14.17 -19.98
C LYS A 166 27.28 -14.33 -21.35
N LEU A 167 26.55 -14.80 -22.36
CA LEU A 167 27.06 -14.94 -23.73
C LEU A 167 27.46 -13.59 -24.35
N GLU A 168 26.68 -12.52 -24.08
CA GLU A 168 27.02 -11.16 -24.51
C GLU A 168 28.33 -10.67 -23.86
N TRP A 169 28.54 -10.94 -22.56
CA TRP A 169 29.76 -10.59 -21.86
C TRP A 169 30.98 -11.39 -22.31
N GLU A 170 30.84 -12.68 -22.59
CA GLU A 170 31.90 -13.52 -23.16
C GLU A 170 32.37 -12.95 -24.51
N ARG A 171 31.42 -12.62 -25.41
CA ARG A 171 31.74 -11.99 -26.70
C ARG A 171 32.43 -10.64 -26.53
N TYR A 172 31.95 -9.80 -25.62
CA TYR A 172 32.55 -8.51 -25.32
C TYR A 172 34.02 -8.67 -24.84
N TYR A 173 34.32 -9.65 -24.00
CA TYR A 173 35.70 -9.88 -23.54
C TYR A 173 36.60 -10.36 -24.68
N GLU A 174 36.11 -11.17 -25.61
CA GLU A 174 36.84 -11.57 -26.81
C GLU A 174 37.15 -10.37 -27.70
N GLU A 175 36.16 -9.54 -28.00
CA GLU A 175 36.30 -8.32 -28.80
C GLU A 175 37.25 -7.32 -28.12
N LEU A 176 37.14 -7.14 -26.80
CA LEU A 176 38.03 -6.27 -26.03
C LEU A 176 39.50 -6.76 -26.06
N ALA A 177 39.71 -8.07 -26.02
CA ALA A 177 41.05 -8.66 -26.16
C ALA A 177 41.63 -8.40 -27.54
N GLN A 178 40.86 -8.57 -28.60
CA GLN A 178 41.25 -8.28 -29.99
C GLN A 178 41.55 -6.80 -30.17
N TYR A 179 40.71 -5.89 -29.67
CA TYR A 179 40.95 -4.44 -29.67
C TYR A 179 42.30 -4.06 -29.02
N LYS A 180 42.61 -4.65 -27.85
CA LYS A 180 43.86 -4.39 -27.15
C LYS A 180 45.09 -4.90 -27.89
N LEU A 181 44.96 -5.98 -28.67
CA LEU A 181 46.03 -6.58 -29.45
C LEU A 181 46.28 -5.84 -30.77
N ALA A 182 45.24 -5.39 -31.43
CA ALA A 182 45.30 -4.75 -32.74
C ALA A 182 46.12 -3.44 -32.74
N LYS A 183 46.08 -2.66 -31.62
CA LYS A 183 46.71 -1.34 -31.49
C LYS A 183 46.42 -0.39 -32.64
N ASP A 184 45.26 -0.59 -33.28
CA ASP A 184 44.78 0.20 -34.42
C ASP A 184 44.05 1.42 -33.88
N PRO A 185 44.51 2.68 -34.21
CA PRO A 185 43.88 3.91 -33.75
C PRO A 185 42.44 4.11 -34.29
N ASP A 186 42.13 3.51 -35.42
CA ASP A 186 40.83 3.63 -36.09
C ASP A 186 39.82 2.57 -35.64
N MET A 187 40.23 1.60 -34.82
CA MET A 187 39.36 0.58 -34.29
C MET A 187 38.54 1.12 -33.09
N GLU A 188 37.23 1.10 -33.19
CA GLU A 188 36.33 1.49 -32.09
C GLU A 188 36.44 0.53 -30.90
N LYS A 189 36.54 1.12 -29.70
CA LYS A 189 36.54 0.34 -28.46
C LYS A 189 35.20 -0.34 -28.24
N PRO A 190 35.15 -1.68 -28.01
CA PRO A 190 33.89 -2.38 -27.70
C PRO A 190 33.19 -1.79 -26.51
N VAL A 191 31.86 -1.70 -26.60
CA VAL A 191 30.96 -1.21 -25.54
C VAL A 191 30.54 -2.38 -24.68
N PRO A 192 30.66 -2.30 -23.34
CA PRO A 192 30.20 -3.37 -22.46
C PRO A 192 28.68 -3.61 -22.61
N PRO A 193 28.23 -4.86 -22.65
CA PRO A 193 26.80 -5.17 -22.74
C PRO A 193 26.05 -4.74 -21.48
N PRO A 194 24.72 -4.53 -21.57
CA PRO A 194 23.89 -4.22 -20.41
C PRO A 194 23.89 -5.38 -19.40
N LEU A 195 23.63 -5.06 -18.13
CA LEU A 195 23.43 -6.07 -17.08
C LEU A 195 21.95 -6.40 -16.95
N ARG A 196 21.52 -7.53 -17.53
CA ARG A 196 20.13 -7.96 -17.52
C ARG A 196 19.85 -9.03 -16.48
N MET A 197 18.79 -8.83 -15.69
CA MET A 197 18.25 -9.81 -14.74
C MET A 197 16.79 -9.48 -14.41
N HIS A 198 15.91 -10.48 -14.41
CA HIS A 198 14.52 -10.26 -14.08
C HIS A 198 14.32 -10.03 -12.55
N ILE A 199 14.93 -10.88 -11.72
CA ILE A 199 14.85 -10.78 -10.26
C ILE A 199 15.97 -9.90 -9.75
N ILE A 200 15.62 -8.74 -9.21
CA ILE A 200 16.54 -7.71 -8.72
C ILE A 200 16.74 -7.88 -7.22
N PRO A 201 17.98 -8.03 -6.72
CA PRO A 201 18.25 -8.14 -5.27
C PRO A 201 17.82 -6.89 -4.51
N ALA A 202 17.17 -7.06 -3.34
CA ALA A 202 16.69 -5.97 -2.51
C ALA A 202 17.80 -5.10 -1.87
N ASN A 203 19.04 -5.61 -1.81
CA ASN A 203 20.21 -4.86 -1.33
C ASN A 203 20.88 -4.01 -2.42
N THR A 204 20.24 -3.84 -3.57
CA THR A 204 20.71 -3.03 -4.69
C THR A 204 20.65 -1.54 -4.33
N SER A 205 21.68 -0.74 -4.70
CA SER A 205 21.62 0.72 -4.51
C SER A 205 20.63 1.39 -5.46
N ALA A 206 20.16 2.60 -5.12
CA ALA A 206 19.18 3.34 -5.94
C ALA A 206 19.64 3.53 -7.40
N THR A 207 20.90 3.90 -7.62
CA THR A 207 21.46 4.07 -8.97
C THR A 207 21.62 2.74 -9.70
N ALA A 208 22.00 1.66 -9.01
CA ALA A 208 22.07 0.34 -9.62
C ALA A 208 20.69 -0.19 -9.96
N MET A 209 19.66 0.06 -9.13
CA MET A 209 18.26 -0.26 -9.42
C MET A 209 17.78 0.43 -10.72
N CYS A 210 18.01 1.73 -10.85
CA CYS A 210 17.66 2.47 -12.07
C CYS A 210 18.42 1.92 -13.29
N LYS A 211 19.72 1.60 -13.12
CA LYS A 211 20.53 1.05 -14.22
C LYS A 211 20.04 -0.33 -14.67
N ILE A 212 19.72 -1.22 -13.73
CA ILE A 212 19.17 -2.55 -14.05
C ILE A 212 17.81 -2.42 -14.75
N LEU A 213 16.91 -1.55 -14.24
CA LEU A 213 15.63 -1.29 -14.89
C LEU A 213 15.82 -0.75 -16.32
N TYR A 214 16.78 0.19 -16.52
CA TYR A 214 17.13 0.68 -17.85
C TYR A 214 17.61 -0.43 -18.78
N ASP A 215 18.53 -1.26 -18.31
CA ASP A 215 19.09 -2.39 -19.08
C ASP A 215 18.07 -3.48 -19.41
N ASN A 216 17.02 -3.59 -18.58
CA ASN A 216 15.88 -4.51 -18.76
C ASN A 216 14.70 -3.90 -19.54
N GLY A 217 14.82 -2.70 -20.11
CA GLY A 217 13.69 -2.04 -20.79
C GLY A 217 12.58 -1.55 -19.85
N GLY A 218 12.92 -1.23 -18.61
CA GLY A 218 12.00 -0.71 -17.60
C GLY A 218 11.41 -1.75 -16.66
N VAL A 219 11.62 -3.03 -16.90
CA VAL A 219 10.95 -4.14 -16.22
C VAL A 219 11.83 -4.76 -15.14
N GLY A 220 11.24 -5.13 -14.01
CA GLY A 220 11.97 -5.85 -12.96
C GLY A 220 11.06 -6.39 -11.85
N PHE A 221 11.55 -7.40 -11.15
CA PHE A 221 10.89 -8.00 -10.01
C PHE A 221 11.81 -8.00 -8.79
N MET A 222 11.39 -7.37 -7.71
CA MET A 222 12.08 -7.44 -6.43
C MET A 222 11.37 -8.45 -5.54
N MET A 223 12.10 -9.46 -5.10
CA MET A 223 11.58 -10.45 -4.17
C MET A 223 12.51 -10.59 -2.97
N GLU A 224 11.97 -10.33 -1.77
CA GLU A 224 12.70 -10.43 -0.52
C GLU A 224 11.81 -10.97 0.60
N THR A 225 12.20 -12.10 1.15
CA THR A 225 11.46 -12.78 2.23
C THR A 225 11.93 -12.34 3.62
N GLU A 226 13.07 -11.66 3.71
CA GLU A 226 13.63 -11.12 4.96
C GLU A 226 13.64 -9.58 4.91
N GLY A 227 12.60 -8.96 5.48
CA GLY A 227 12.37 -7.51 5.43
C GLY A 227 13.51 -6.64 5.97
N ASP A 228 14.44 -7.20 6.75
CA ASP A 228 15.60 -6.46 7.26
C ASP A 228 16.58 -6.06 6.14
N THR A 229 16.77 -6.89 5.12
CA THR A 229 17.64 -6.60 3.97
C THR A 229 17.20 -5.31 3.28
N LEU A 230 15.93 -5.22 2.92
CA LEU A 230 15.36 -4.04 2.27
C LEU A 230 15.36 -2.82 3.21
N THR A 231 14.97 -3.01 4.47
CA THR A 231 14.95 -1.93 5.46
C THR A 231 16.32 -1.31 5.65
N ASN A 232 17.36 -2.12 5.81
CA ASN A 232 18.73 -1.64 5.97
C ASN A 232 19.21 -0.90 4.72
N THR A 233 18.83 -1.35 3.54
CA THR A 233 19.19 -0.68 2.28
C THR A 233 18.51 0.68 2.15
N LEU A 234 17.20 0.77 2.42
CA LEU A 234 16.45 2.04 2.33
C LEU A 234 16.85 3.06 3.40
N LEU A 235 17.37 2.61 4.53
CA LEU A 235 17.89 3.50 5.58
C LEU A 235 19.33 3.95 5.34
N SER A 236 20.06 3.36 4.38
CA SER A 236 21.42 3.77 4.04
C SER A 236 21.45 5.03 3.18
N ASP A 237 22.50 5.86 3.33
CA ASP A 237 22.64 7.14 2.61
C ASP A 237 22.61 7.01 1.08
N HIS A 238 22.96 5.84 0.55
CA HIS A 238 23.01 5.57 -0.90
C HIS A 238 21.94 4.59 -1.39
N GLY A 239 21.10 4.06 -0.49
CA GLY A 239 20.14 2.99 -0.77
C GLY A 239 18.69 3.44 -0.81
N ASN A 240 18.37 4.70 -0.54
CA ASN A 240 16.99 5.14 -0.50
C ASN A 240 16.37 5.24 -1.90
N TYR A 241 15.78 4.14 -2.37
CA TYR A 241 15.03 4.09 -3.63
C TYR A 241 13.50 4.11 -3.43
N SER A 242 13.02 4.61 -2.30
CA SER A 242 11.59 4.79 -2.05
C SER A 242 10.92 5.65 -3.15
N ASP A 243 11.64 6.66 -3.67
CA ASP A 243 11.17 7.46 -4.80
C ASP A 243 11.05 6.64 -6.09
N VAL A 244 12.04 5.80 -6.38
CA VAL A 244 12.01 4.87 -7.52
C VAL A 244 10.81 3.95 -7.44
N MET A 245 10.54 3.34 -6.27
CA MET A 245 9.37 2.49 -6.08
C MET A 245 8.05 3.26 -6.28
N ARG A 246 7.95 4.46 -5.70
CA ARG A 246 6.74 5.28 -5.83
C ARG A 246 6.45 5.68 -7.28
N LYS A 247 7.47 6.04 -8.05
CA LYS A 247 7.35 6.38 -9.47
C LYS A 247 7.05 5.13 -10.31
N SER A 248 7.75 4.04 -10.06
CA SER A 248 7.54 2.78 -10.78
C SER A 248 6.13 2.21 -10.60
N PHE A 249 5.51 2.37 -9.42
CA PHE A 249 4.12 1.95 -9.20
C PHE A 249 3.14 2.63 -10.17
N HIS A 250 3.39 3.90 -10.51
CA HIS A 250 2.58 4.70 -11.43
C HIS A 250 3.13 4.72 -12.86
N ASN A 251 4.13 3.90 -13.16
CA ASN A 251 4.81 3.83 -14.46
C ASN A 251 5.37 5.18 -14.92
N GLU A 252 5.82 5.99 -13.96
CA GLU A 252 6.45 7.29 -14.19
C GLU A 252 7.94 7.12 -14.54
N SER A 253 8.51 8.13 -15.18
CA SER A 253 9.94 8.11 -15.51
C SER A 253 10.81 8.18 -14.26
N ILE A 254 11.90 7.42 -14.29
CA ILE A 254 12.96 7.44 -13.31
C ILE A 254 14.29 7.73 -14.00
N SER A 255 15.14 8.54 -13.37
CA SER A 255 16.42 8.89 -13.95
C SER A 255 17.48 9.21 -12.90
N TYR A 256 18.75 9.09 -13.27
CA TYR A 256 19.86 9.63 -12.50
C TYR A 256 20.96 10.18 -13.41
N LEU A 257 21.77 11.09 -12.86
CA LEU A 257 22.96 11.63 -13.49
C LEU A 257 24.17 11.46 -12.55
N ARG A 258 25.20 10.76 -13.01
CA ARG A 258 26.50 10.64 -12.31
C ARG A 258 27.53 11.58 -12.94
N LYS A 259 28.07 12.50 -12.15
CA LYS A 259 29.12 13.43 -12.59
C LYS A 259 30.42 12.72 -12.98
N THR A 260 30.77 11.63 -12.28
CA THR A 260 32.08 10.95 -12.42
C THR A 260 32.34 10.47 -13.85
N ASN A 261 31.32 9.94 -14.54
CA ASN A 261 31.44 9.40 -15.90
C ASN A 261 30.53 10.12 -16.89
N ASN A 262 29.90 11.23 -16.46
CA ASN A 262 28.85 11.92 -17.22
C ASN A 262 27.72 10.95 -17.68
N GLU A 263 27.42 9.96 -16.85
CA GLU A 263 26.46 8.90 -17.13
C GLU A 263 25.06 9.39 -16.82
N TYR A 264 24.22 9.50 -17.84
CA TYR A 264 22.79 9.76 -17.70
C TYR A 264 22.00 8.50 -18.04
N VAL A 265 21.09 8.12 -17.16
CA VAL A 265 20.18 6.99 -17.34
C VAL A 265 18.77 7.47 -17.10
N GLU A 266 17.87 7.15 -18.03
CA GLU A 266 16.44 7.46 -17.93
C GLU A 266 15.61 6.27 -18.42
N VAL A 267 14.66 5.86 -17.58
CA VAL A 267 13.63 4.86 -17.89
C VAL A 267 12.31 5.62 -17.99
N LEU A 268 11.71 5.65 -19.16
CA LEU A 268 10.49 6.44 -19.40
C LEU A 268 9.25 5.81 -18.77
N GLU A 269 9.10 4.49 -18.85
CA GLU A 269 7.98 3.72 -18.31
C GLU A 269 8.53 2.62 -17.39
N SER A 270 8.66 2.92 -16.09
CA SER A 270 9.18 1.95 -15.13
C SER A 270 8.08 0.99 -14.66
N GLN A 271 8.35 -0.31 -14.73
CA GLN A 271 7.44 -1.41 -14.41
C GLN A 271 8.05 -2.36 -13.36
N LEU A 272 8.49 -1.81 -12.23
CA LEU A 272 8.95 -2.61 -11.11
C LEU A 272 7.77 -3.27 -10.41
N SER A 273 7.81 -4.58 -10.18
CA SER A 273 6.96 -5.30 -9.24
C SER A 273 7.75 -5.69 -7.99
N ALA A 274 7.08 -5.89 -6.86
CA ALA A 274 7.72 -6.29 -5.62
C ALA A 274 6.88 -7.29 -4.82
N LEU A 275 7.53 -8.33 -4.30
CA LEU A 275 6.97 -9.25 -3.31
C LEU A 275 7.91 -9.29 -2.10
N LEU A 276 7.42 -8.75 -1.00
CA LEU A 276 8.18 -8.59 0.22
C LEU A 276 7.49 -9.32 1.37
N SER A 277 8.26 -9.78 2.34
CA SER A 277 7.69 -10.22 3.60
C SER A 277 8.53 -9.78 4.79
N GLY A 278 7.88 -9.64 5.95
CA GLY A 278 8.56 -9.22 7.16
C GLY A 278 7.64 -9.21 8.38
N THR A 279 8.23 -8.95 9.53
CA THR A 279 7.48 -8.75 10.78
C THR A 279 6.82 -7.37 10.82
N PRO A 280 5.77 -7.15 11.64
CA PRO A 280 5.18 -5.82 11.79
C PRO A 280 6.18 -4.73 12.18
N GLY A 281 7.23 -5.08 12.94
CA GLY A 281 8.30 -4.15 13.30
C GLY A 281 9.20 -3.77 12.13
N GLN A 282 9.50 -4.70 11.23
CA GLN A 282 10.28 -4.48 10.01
C GLN A 282 9.53 -3.58 9.03
N VAL A 283 8.22 -3.84 8.82
CA VAL A 283 7.39 -2.99 7.95
C VAL A 283 7.35 -1.54 8.44
N ARG A 284 7.19 -1.32 9.76
CA ARG A 284 7.19 0.04 10.34
C ARG A 284 8.54 0.75 10.20
N LYS A 285 9.64 0.02 10.20
CA LYS A 285 10.97 0.62 9.91
C LYS A 285 11.11 0.99 8.45
N LEU A 286 10.57 0.14 7.55
CA LEU A 286 10.57 0.39 6.10
C LEU A 286 9.70 1.58 5.74
N ILE A 287 8.53 1.67 6.35
CA ILE A 287 7.52 2.71 6.12
C ILE A 287 7.20 3.36 7.46
N PRO A 288 8.00 4.33 7.90
CA PRO A 288 7.83 4.95 9.22
C PRO A 288 6.61 5.87 9.29
N ASP A 289 6.15 6.36 8.14
CA ASP A 289 5.05 7.30 8.02
C ASP A 289 4.10 6.87 6.88
N PRO A 290 2.79 6.65 7.15
CA PRO A 290 1.82 6.29 6.13
C PRO A 290 1.59 7.40 5.09
N GLU A 291 1.91 8.66 5.42
CA GLU A 291 1.77 9.80 4.50
C GLU A 291 2.90 9.90 3.45
N ASN A 292 4.02 9.16 3.60
CA ASN A 292 5.11 9.22 2.63
C ASN A 292 4.74 8.67 1.24
N GLY A 293 3.53 8.16 1.09
CA GLY A 293 2.95 7.66 -0.14
C GLY A 293 3.41 6.26 -0.55
N LEU A 294 4.45 5.68 0.05
CA LEU A 294 4.85 4.30 -0.23
C LEU A 294 3.85 3.32 0.39
N PHE A 295 3.34 3.63 1.60
CA PHE A 295 2.36 2.83 2.32
C PHE A 295 1.20 2.39 1.42
N SER A 296 0.50 3.33 0.82
CA SER A 296 -0.71 3.09 0.04
C SER A 296 -0.49 2.36 -1.30
N ARG A 297 0.76 2.09 -1.68
CA ARG A 297 1.11 1.39 -2.93
C ARG A 297 1.29 -0.12 -2.76
N PHE A 298 1.36 -0.60 -1.52
CA PHE A 298 1.47 -2.01 -1.21
C PHE A 298 0.10 -2.66 -0.97
N MET A 299 -0.05 -3.86 -1.48
CA MET A 299 -1.05 -4.84 -1.08
C MET A 299 -0.56 -5.51 0.21
N TYR A 300 -1.11 -5.11 1.37
CA TYR A 300 -0.75 -5.76 2.63
C TYR A 300 -1.58 -7.01 2.85
N TYR A 301 -0.92 -8.08 3.26
CA TYR A 301 -1.58 -9.28 3.76
C TYR A 301 -1.01 -9.67 5.13
N HIS A 302 -1.84 -9.74 6.15
CA HIS A 302 -1.44 -10.17 7.49
C HIS A 302 -1.64 -11.65 7.63
N LEU A 303 -0.56 -12.38 7.80
CA LEU A 303 -0.59 -13.81 8.11
C LEU A 303 -0.65 -13.97 9.65
N PRO A 304 -1.71 -14.57 10.20
CA PRO A 304 -1.82 -14.78 11.65
C PRO A 304 -0.85 -15.85 12.15
N MET A 305 -0.45 -15.74 13.42
CA MET A 305 0.25 -16.83 14.09
C MET A 305 -0.75 -17.92 14.42
N LYS A 306 -0.48 -19.16 14.01
CA LYS A 306 -1.25 -20.32 14.44
C LYS A 306 -0.59 -20.93 15.68
N PRO A 307 -1.33 -21.14 16.77
CA PRO A 307 -0.77 -21.68 18.01
C PRO A 307 -0.49 -23.19 17.92
N ASP A 308 -1.17 -23.87 17.00
CA ASP A 308 -1.11 -25.31 16.88
C ASP A 308 0.09 -25.77 16.06
N TRP A 309 0.62 -26.91 16.41
CA TRP A 309 1.66 -27.57 15.61
C TRP A 309 1.06 -28.15 14.34
N ASN A 310 1.60 -27.78 13.18
CA ASN A 310 1.22 -28.40 11.91
C ASN A 310 1.94 -29.73 11.75
N ASP A 311 1.20 -30.76 11.34
CA ASP A 311 1.81 -32.02 10.90
C ASP A 311 2.61 -31.77 9.61
N VAL A 312 3.93 -31.79 9.73
CA VAL A 312 4.85 -31.50 8.61
C VAL A 312 4.97 -32.69 7.64
N PHE A 313 4.39 -33.86 7.99
CA PHE A 313 4.38 -35.07 7.18
C PHE A 313 2.98 -35.40 6.62
N ALA A 314 1.98 -34.56 6.87
CA ALA A 314 0.60 -34.78 6.40
C ALA A 314 0.50 -34.86 4.86
N ASP A 315 1.38 -34.17 4.14
CA ASP A 315 1.46 -34.24 2.69
C ASP A 315 2.39 -35.43 2.31
N SER A 316 1.77 -36.54 1.94
CA SER A 316 2.46 -37.79 1.55
C SER A 316 2.80 -37.85 0.05
N SER A 317 2.86 -36.70 -0.62
CA SER A 317 3.24 -36.60 -2.03
C SER A 317 4.71 -37.00 -2.22
N ASP A 318 4.99 -37.90 -3.17
CA ASP A 318 6.36 -38.28 -3.57
C ASP A 318 7.11 -37.16 -4.31
N VAL A 319 6.43 -36.03 -4.63
CA VAL A 319 6.98 -34.89 -5.38
C VAL A 319 7.12 -33.70 -4.44
N SER A 320 8.30 -33.12 -4.38
CA SER A 320 8.55 -31.96 -3.55
C SER A 320 7.80 -30.72 -4.04
N LEU A 321 7.46 -29.81 -3.14
CA LEU A 321 6.87 -28.52 -3.53
C LEU A 321 7.80 -27.71 -4.42
N ASP A 322 9.10 -27.79 -4.22
CA ASP A 322 10.10 -27.15 -5.08
C ASP A 322 9.99 -27.65 -6.52
N ASP A 323 9.83 -28.96 -6.75
CA ASP A 323 9.67 -29.54 -8.08
C ASP A 323 8.33 -29.13 -8.71
N ILE A 324 7.26 -29.07 -7.91
CA ILE A 324 5.93 -28.64 -8.37
C ILE A 324 5.99 -27.18 -8.83
N TYR A 325 6.51 -26.27 -8.00
CA TYR A 325 6.62 -24.86 -8.38
C TYR A 325 7.60 -24.62 -9.52
N ALA A 326 8.68 -25.41 -9.61
CA ALA A 326 9.57 -25.38 -10.77
C ALA A 326 8.85 -25.84 -12.06
N ALA A 327 7.98 -26.84 -11.98
CA ALA A 327 7.16 -27.26 -13.12
C ALA A 327 6.17 -26.17 -13.54
N LEU A 328 5.48 -25.53 -12.57
CA LEU A 328 4.59 -24.39 -12.84
C LEU A 328 5.35 -23.23 -13.50
N GLY A 329 6.57 -22.93 -13.03
CA GLY A 329 7.43 -21.91 -13.63
C GLY A 329 7.85 -22.22 -15.05
N ARG A 330 8.14 -23.46 -15.39
CA ARG A 330 8.40 -23.89 -16.79
C ARG A 330 7.16 -23.70 -17.66
N GLY A 331 5.98 -24.11 -17.19
CA GLY A 331 4.72 -23.88 -17.90
C GLY A 331 4.44 -22.39 -18.10
N TRP A 332 4.66 -21.57 -17.06
CA TRP A 332 4.52 -20.12 -17.21
C TRP A 332 5.53 -19.50 -18.20
N ASN A 333 6.75 -20.00 -18.24
CA ASN A 333 7.74 -19.52 -19.20
C ASN A 333 7.30 -19.76 -20.66
N GLU A 334 6.61 -20.86 -20.97
CA GLU A 334 6.03 -21.10 -22.30
C GLU A 334 4.95 -20.04 -22.64
N VAL A 335 4.12 -19.67 -21.65
CA VAL A 335 3.15 -18.59 -21.79
C VAL A 335 3.85 -17.24 -21.99
N TYR A 336 4.87 -16.95 -21.17
CA TYR A 336 5.69 -15.74 -21.29
C TYR A 336 6.31 -15.58 -22.68
N GLN A 337 6.85 -16.68 -23.28
CA GLN A 337 7.40 -16.64 -24.63
C GLN A 337 6.34 -16.28 -25.69
N ARG A 338 5.08 -16.66 -25.49
CA ARG A 338 3.97 -16.23 -26.36
C ARG A 338 3.63 -14.76 -26.17
N ILE A 339 3.47 -14.32 -24.92
CA ILE A 339 3.20 -12.92 -24.57
C ILE A 339 4.28 -11.99 -25.13
N SER A 340 5.55 -12.38 -25.04
CA SER A 340 6.70 -11.59 -25.49
C SER A 340 6.76 -11.35 -27.00
N ARG A 341 5.93 -12.04 -27.81
CA ARG A 341 5.80 -11.78 -29.25
C ARG A 341 4.95 -10.55 -29.57
N PHE A 342 4.14 -10.11 -28.61
CA PHE A 342 3.32 -8.93 -28.79
C PHE A 342 4.11 -7.70 -28.39
N GLU A 343 4.19 -6.72 -29.27
CA GLU A 343 4.76 -5.41 -28.96
C GLU A 343 3.89 -4.65 -27.96
N HIS A 344 2.57 -4.81 -28.09
CA HIS A 344 1.60 -4.18 -27.21
C HIS A 344 0.34 -5.05 -27.12
N ILE A 345 -0.15 -5.21 -25.87
CA ILE A 345 -1.42 -5.83 -25.53
C ILE A 345 -2.29 -4.79 -24.84
N SER A 346 -3.49 -4.54 -25.36
CA SER A 346 -4.43 -3.60 -24.75
C SER A 346 -5.43 -4.31 -23.84
N PHE A 347 -5.71 -3.73 -22.69
CA PHE A 347 -6.68 -4.22 -21.71
C PHE A 347 -7.71 -3.14 -21.36
N SER A 348 -8.98 -3.55 -21.24
CA SER A 348 -10.06 -2.64 -20.83
C SER A 348 -11.14 -3.34 -20.01
N PHE A 349 -11.85 -2.56 -19.19
CA PHE A 349 -13.13 -2.97 -18.63
C PHE A 349 -14.27 -2.71 -19.62
N THR A 350 -15.31 -3.54 -19.59
CA THR A 350 -16.58 -3.23 -20.26
C THR A 350 -17.20 -1.95 -19.69
N PRO A 351 -18.05 -1.24 -20.44
CA PRO A 351 -18.79 -0.08 -19.92
C PRO A 351 -19.57 -0.39 -18.63
N GLN A 352 -20.13 -1.60 -18.54
CA GLN A 352 -20.88 -2.03 -17.34
C GLN A 352 -19.95 -2.21 -16.13
N GLN A 353 -18.80 -2.86 -16.31
CA GLN A 353 -17.79 -3.03 -15.27
C GLN A 353 -17.23 -1.67 -14.80
N GLN A 354 -17.05 -0.70 -15.71
CA GLN A 354 -16.64 0.66 -15.34
C GLN A 354 -17.65 1.36 -14.42
N VAL A 355 -18.94 1.20 -14.68
CA VAL A 355 -20.02 1.73 -13.80
C VAL A 355 -19.96 1.04 -12.44
N GLN A 356 -19.96 -0.29 -12.40
CA GLN A 356 -19.89 -1.08 -11.16
C GLN A 356 -18.65 -0.75 -10.34
N PHE A 357 -17.49 -0.60 -10.98
CA PHE A 357 -16.24 -0.21 -10.34
C PHE A 357 -16.35 1.15 -9.64
N ASN A 358 -16.89 2.15 -10.34
CA ASN A 358 -17.02 3.49 -9.78
C ASN A 358 -18.04 3.56 -8.63
N GLU A 359 -19.15 2.85 -8.74
CA GLU A 359 -20.15 2.73 -7.67
C GLU A 359 -19.52 2.06 -6.43
N HIS A 360 -18.85 0.93 -6.60
CA HIS A 360 -18.18 0.18 -5.55
C HIS A 360 -17.16 1.06 -4.80
N PHE A 361 -16.24 1.69 -5.53
CA PHE A 361 -15.21 2.52 -4.90
C PHE A 361 -15.75 3.85 -4.35
N SER A 362 -16.88 4.35 -4.82
CA SER A 362 -17.55 5.50 -4.22
C SER A 362 -18.09 5.17 -2.82
N VAL A 363 -18.69 4.00 -2.67
CA VAL A 363 -19.18 3.50 -1.36
C VAL A 363 -18.00 3.28 -0.40
N LEU A 364 -16.96 2.57 -0.84
CA LEU A 364 -15.77 2.34 -0.02
C LEU A 364 -15.09 3.65 0.38
N HIS A 365 -15.00 4.62 -0.53
CA HIS A 365 -14.39 5.91 -0.25
C HIS A 365 -15.10 6.64 0.89
N GLU A 366 -16.43 6.65 0.89
CA GLU A 366 -17.22 7.30 1.95
C GLU A 366 -17.12 6.52 3.27
N GLU A 367 -17.24 5.18 3.24
CA GLU A 367 -17.12 4.34 4.42
C GLU A 367 -15.76 4.49 5.11
N TYR A 368 -14.67 4.41 4.35
CA TYR A 368 -13.32 4.49 4.91
C TYR A 368 -12.93 5.93 5.32
N LEU A 369 -13.53 6.95 4.69
CA LEU A 369 -13.43 8.33 5.18
C LEU A 369 -14.03 8.47 6.58
N GLN A 370 -15.21 7.91 6.80
CA GLN A 370 -15.88 7.94 8.09
C GLN A 370 -15.13 7.13 9.16
N ARG A 371 -14.60 5.95 8.81
CA ARG A 371 -13.91 5.05 9.75
C ARG A 371 -12.49 5.51 10.12
N TYR A 372 -11.72 6.02 9.16
CA TYR A 372 -10.27 6.24 9.31
C TYR A 372 -9.83 7.66 8.99
N GLY A 373 -10.71 8.51 8.49
CA GLY A 373 -10.41 9.88 8.10
C GLY A 373 -9.67 10.00 6.75
N GLU A 374 -9.37 11.24 6.37
CA GLU A 374 -8.76 11.56 5.06
C GLU A 374 -7.37 10.95 4.83
N GLY A 375 -6.60 10.74 5.90
CA GLY A 375 -5.24 10.16 5.80
C GLY A 375 -5.22 8.78 5.15
N PHE A 376 -6.29 8.00 5.30
CA PHE A 376 -6.39 6.65 4.72
C PHE A 376 -6.93 6.64 3.27
N LEU A 377 -7.57 7.70 2.80
CA LEU A 377 -8.20 7.73 1.46
C LEU A 377 -7.21 7.50 0.31
N SER A 378 -5.93 7.81 0.53
CA SER A 378 -4.90 7.49 -0.45
C SER A 378 -4.79 5.98 -0.69
N SER A 379 -5.03 5.14 0.32
CA SER A 379 -5.05 3.67 0.21
C SER A 379 -6.28 3.20 -0.56
N VAL A 380 -7.47 3.72 -0.27
CA VAL A 380 -8.70 3.38 -1.01
C VAL A 380 -8.54 3.64 -2.51
N ARG A 381 -8.05 4.84 -2.88
CA ARG A 381 -7.86 5.21 -4.29
C ARG A 381 -6.82 4.33 -4.99
N ARG A 382 -5.77 3.90 -4.28
CA ARG A 382 -4.74 3.03 -4.87
C ARG A 382 -5.13 1.58 -4.93
N ILE A 383 -5.97 1.11 -4.01
CA ILE A 383 -6.58 -0.22 -4.14
C ILE A 383 -7.44 -0.29 -5.40
N GLY A 384 -8.16 0.78 -5.78
CA GLY A 384 -8.86 0.84 -7.07
C GLY A 384 -7.92 0.60 -8.26
N LEU A 385 -6.77 1.27 -8.29
CA LEU A 385 -5.76 1.02 -9.33
C LEU A 385 -5.19 -0.41 -9.26
N ILE A 386 -4.96 -0.93 -8.05
CA ILE A 386 -4.47 -2.30 -7.85
C ILE A 386 -5.49 -3.32 -8.36
N VAL A 387 -6.77 -3.15 -8.09
CA VAL A 387 -7.85 -4.00 -8.61
C VAL A 387 -7.85 -4.01 -10.14
N PHE A 388 -7.72 -2.85 -10.79
CA PHE A 388 -7.60 -2.76 -12.24
C PHE A 388 -6.39 -3.54 -12.77
N LYS A 389 -5.23 -3.44 -12.10
CA LYS A 389 -4.02 -4.19 -12.46
C LYS A 389 -4.16 -5.70 -12.22
N ILE A 390 -4.80 -6.13 -11.11
CA ILE A 390 -5.08 -7.54 -10.83
C ILE A 390 -6.03 -8.10 -11.90
N SER A 391 -7.10 -7.40 -12.24
CA SER A 391 -8.01 -7.80 -13.31
C SER A 391 -7.26 -8.01 -14.63
N MET A 392 -6.34 -7.11 -14.98
CA MET A 392 -5.49 -7.23 -16.17
C MET A 392 -4.63 -8.50 -16.12
N VAL A 393 -4.02 -8.83 -14.98
CA VAL A 393 -3.21 -10.04 -14.80
C VAL A 393 -4.06 -11.29 -14.95
N LEU A 394 -5.21 -11.36 -14.27
CA LEU A 394 -6.08 -12.54 -14.30
C LEU A 394 -6.64 -12.78 -15.69
N SER A 395 -7.16 -11.77 -16.36
CA SER A 395 -7.72 -11.88 -17.70
C SER A 395 -6.67 -12.30 -18.72
N LEU A 396 -5.45 -11.74 -18.64
CA LEU A 396 -4.39 -12.16 -19.55
C LEU A 396 -3.96 -13.61 -19.30
N MET A 397 -3.83 -14.04 -18.06
CA MET A 397 -3.53 -15.44 -17.73
C MET A 397 -4.58 -16.38 -18.33
N ARG A 398 -5.86 -16.06 -18.17
CA ARG A 398 -6.99 -16.85 -18.69
C ARG A 398 -7.00 -16.90 -20.21
N CYS A 399 -6.83 -15.77 -20.89
CA CYS A 399 -6.76 -15.73 -22.36
C CYS A 399 -5.62 -16.57 -22.89
N MET A 400 -4.45 -16.53 -22.25
CA MET A 400 -3.29 -17.32 -22.67
C MET A 400 -3.45 -18.82 -22.40
N GLU A 401 -4.26 -19.24 -21.46
CA GLU A 401 -4.64 -20.63 -21.23
C GLU A 401 -5.42 -21.21 -22.42
N PHE A 402 -6.27 -20.40 -23.02
CA PHE A 402 -7.05 -20.78 -24.23
C PHE A 402 -6.33 -20.52 -25.54
N ALA A 403 -5.03 -20.18 -25.49
CA ALA A 403 -4.21 -19.85 -26.66
C ALA A 403 -4.81 -18.74 -27.55
N ASP A 404 -5.50 -17.78 -26.94
CA ASP A 404 -5.97 -16.60 -27.65
C ASP A 404 -4.76 -15.72 -28.02
N GLU A 405 -4.60 -15.44 -29.30
CA GLU A 405 -3.53 -14.61 -29.86
C GLU A 405 -4.00 -13.17 -30.15
N SER A 406 -5.10 -12.73 -29.54
CA SER A 406 -5.55 -11.34 -29.64
C SER A 406 -4.58 -10.39 -28.93
N ALA A 407 -4.39 -9.22 -29.50
CA ALA A 407 -3.68 -8.10 -28.86
C ALA A 407 -4.64 -7.18 -28.06
N GLU A 408 -5.93 -7.48 -28.02
CA GLU A 408 -6.95 -6.71 -27.31
C GLU A 408 -7.76 -7.63 -26.41
N PHE A 409 -7.72 -7.36 -25.11
CA PHE A 409 -8.46 -8.11 -24.10
C PHE A 409 -9.44 -7.21 -23.36
N VAL A 410 -10.66 -7.72 -23.21
CA VAL A 410 -11.70 -7.12 -22.35
C VAL A 410 -11.82 -7.99 -21.11
N CYS A 411 -11.91 -7.39 -19.94
CA CYS A 411 -12.02 -8.10 -18.68
C CYS A 411 -13.25 -9.01 -18.65
N GLU A 412 -13.08 -10.28 -18.27
CA GLU A 412 -14.19 -11.15 -17.99
C GLU A 412 -14.82 -10.81 -16.63
N ASP A 413 -16.14 -11.03 -16.49
CA ASP A 413 -16.87 -10.73 -15.24
C ASP A 413 -16.35 -11.55 -14.06
N ALA A 414 -15.89 -12.77 -14.30
CA ALA A 414 -15.26 -13.62 -13.28
C ALA A 414 -13.98 -12.96 -12.73
N ASP A 415 -13.08 -12.52 -13.61
CA ASP A 415 -11.82 -11.88 -13.24
C ASP A 415 -12.05 -10.53 -12.54
N PHE A 416 -13.04 -9.77 -13.02
CA PHE A 416 -13.46 -8.52 -12.41
C PHE A 416 -13.95 -8.74 -10.97
N SER A 417 -14.85 -9.73 -10.76
CA SER A 417 -15.39 -10.07 -9.44
C SER A 417 -14.31 -10.56 -8.47
N VAL A 418 -13.40 -11.43 -8.96
CA VAL A 418 -12.26 -11.91 -8.17
C VAL A 418 -11.36 -10.75 -7.74
N ALA A 419 -11.01 -9.86 -8.67
CA ALA A 419 -10.13 -8.73 -8.37
C ALA A 419 -10.77 -7.74 -7.38
N LEU A 420 -12.08 -7.46 -7.47
CA LEU A 420 -12.81 -6.65 -6.49
C LEU A 420 -12.75 -7.29 -5.09
N THR A 421 -13.06 -8.58 -4.99
CA THR A 421 -13.06 -9.32 -3.71
C THR A 421 -11.67 -9.34 -3.06
N ILE A 422 -10.62 -9.56 -3.87
CA ILE A 422 -9.22 -9.45 -3.40
C ILE A 422 -8.96 -8.02 -2.91
N GLY A 423 -9.37 -7.00 -3.66
CA GLY A 423 -9.18 -5.59 -3.32
C GLY A 423 -9.82 -5.21 -1.99
N ASP A 424 -11.07 -5.64 -1.75
CA ASP A 424 -11.80 -5.40 -0.49
C ASP A 424 -11.06 -6.02 0.71
N THR A 425 -10.64 -7.28 0.56
CA THR A 425 -9.88 -7.97 1.59
C THR A 425 -8.55 -7.24 1.89
N LEU A 426 -7.79 -6.86 0.86
CA LEU A 426 -6.52 -6.16 1.03
C LEU A 426 -6.70 -4.75 1.62
N LEU A 427 -7.83 -4.11 1.40
CA LEU A 427 -8.15 -2.81 1.98
C LEU A 427 -8.34 -2.93 3.51
N GLU A 428 -9.03 -3.98 3.99
CA GLU A 428 -9.15 -4.26 5.43
C GLU A 428 -7.77 -4.59 6.06
N HIS A 429 -6.93 -5.38 5.39
CA HIS A 429 -5.57 -5.64 5.84
C HIS A 429 -4.72 -4.35 5.91
N SER A 430 -4.86 -3.48 4.91
CA SER A 430 -4.19 -2.17 4.89
C SER A 430 -4.68 -1.27 6.04
N ALA A 431 -5.99 -1.25 6.29
CA ALA A 431 -6.59 -0.49 7.38
C ALA A 431 -6.10 -0.97 8.75
N LYS A 432 -6.04 -2.30 8.97
CA LYS A 432 -5.48 -2.86 10.21
C LYS A 432 -4.03 -2.41 10.41
N PHE A 433 -3.20 -2.47 9.36
CA PHE A 433 -1.82 -2.03 9.47
C PHE A 433 -1.71 -0.51 9.70
N TYR A 434 -2.54 0.30 9.00
CA TYR A 434 -2.64 1.74 9.21
C TYR A 434 -2.92 2.09 10.67
N MET A 435 -3.80 1.34 11.35
CA MET A 435 -4.12 1.55 12.76
C MET A 435 -2.97 1.22 13.73
N THR A 436 -1.91 0.56 13.29
CA THR A 436 -0.72 0.33 14.11
C THR A 436 0.23 1.52 14.17
N PHE A 437 0.07 2.51 13.28
CA PHE A 437 0.86 3.75 13.34
C PHE A 437 0.37 4.65 14.48
N PRO A 438 1.26 5.46 15.10
CA PRO A 438 0.87 6.44 16.10
C PRO A 438 -0.20 7.41 15.57
N SER A 439 -1.09 7.87 16.46
CA SER A 439 -2.21 8.76 16.08
C SER A 439 -1.76 10.10 15.49
N ASP A 440 -0.64 10.62 15.98
CA ASP A 440 0.00 11.85 15.50
C ASP A 440 0.56 11.73 14.09
N THR A 441 1.03 10.54 13.67
CA THR A 441 1.46 10.28 12.30
C THR A 441 0.32 9.92 11.35
N ARG A 442 -0.81 9.41 11.87
CA ARG A 442 -2.01 9.07 11.07
C ARG A 442 -2.82 10.30 10.66
N ASN A 443 -2.76 11.36 11.45
CA ASN A 443 -3.52 12.60 11.25
C ASN A 443 -2.60 13.82 10.99
N GLY A 444 -1.33 13.61 10.64
CA GLY A 444 -0.24 14.56 10.75
C GLY A 444 -0.51 15.96 10.18
N ALA A 445 -1.03 16.10 8.99
CA ALA A 445 -1.34 17.41 8.41
C ALA A 445 -2.74 17.91 8.79
N TYR A 446 -3.71 17.03 9.01
CA TYR A 446 -5.12 17.37 9.22
C TYR A 446 -5.43 17.65 10.69
N SER A 447 -4.88 16.86 11.61
CA SER A 447 -4.98 17.13 13.05
C SER A 447 -4.32 18.46 13.40
N TYR A 448 -3.15 18.75 12.82
CA TYR A 448 -2.46 20.02 13.04
C TYR A 448 -3.24 21.20 12.43
N LYS A 449 -3.80 21.06 11.24
CA LYS A 449 -4.66 22.09 10.63
C LYS A 449 -5.94 22.30 11.43
N ARG A 450 -6.63 21.24 11.83
CA ARG A 450 -7.87 21.32 12.60
C ARG A 450 -7.61 21.89 14.01
N GLU A 451 -6.53 21.50 14.66
CA GLU A 451 -6.11 22.07 15.94
C GLU A 451 -5.67 23.54 15.79
N GLU A 452 -4.96 23.90 14.72
CA GLU A 452 -4.61 25.29 14.41
C GLU A 452 -5.87 26.11 14.08
N GLU A 453 -6.82 25.55 13.33
CA GLU A 453 -8.10 26.20 13.03
C GLU A 453 -8.98 26.37 14.26
N GLU A 454 -9.04 25.38 15.13
CA GLU A 454 -9.75 25.50 16.41
C GLU A 454 -9.11 26.54 17.34
N LYS A 455 -7.77 26.57 17.40
CA LYS A 455 -7.03 27.63 18.08
C LYS A 455 -7.31 29.02 17.48
N LYS A 456 -7.36 29.12 16.15
CA LYS A 456 -7.74 30.36 15.46
C LYS A 456 -9.17 30.77 15.73
N ARG A 457 -10.11 29.80 15.75
CA ARG A 457 -11.52 30.05 16.05
C ARG A 457 -11.71 30.59 17.47
N LYS A 458 -11.06 29.99 18.47
CA LYS A 458 -11.07 30.47 19.84
C LYS A 458 -10.44 31.86 19.96
N ALA A 459 -9.29 32.04 19.29
CA ALA A 459 -8.63 33.35 19.28
C ALA A 459 -9.50 34.42 18.56
N TYR A 460 -10.24 34.07 17.50
CA TYR A 460 -11.15 34.98 16.80
C TYR A 460 -12.30 35.44 17.72
N GLN A 461 -12.86 34.54 18.51
CA GLN A 461 -13.92 34.86 19.49
C GLN A 461 -13.43 35.87 20.56
N ASP A 462 -12.20 35.71 21.03
CA ASP A 462 -11.60 36.54 22.09
C ASP A 462 -11.04 37.89 21.58
N LEU A 463 -10.91 38.06 20.24
CA LEU A 463 -10.51 39.35 19.69
C LEU A 463 -11.67 40.36 19.76
N PRO A 464 -11.44 41.65 20.08
CA PRO A 464 -12.44 42.70 19.93
C PRO A 464 -12.73 42.96 18.44
N ASP A 465 -13.83 43.67 18.13
CA ASP A 465 -14.23 43.95 16.73
C ASP A 465 -13.19 44.78 15.98
N THR A 466 -12.44 45.62 16.68
CA THR A 466 -11.27 46.34 16.15
C THR A 466 -10.09 46.18 17.11
N PHE A 467 -8.93 45.88 16.57
CA PHE A 467 -7.73 45.58 17.35
C PHE A 467 -6.43 45.89 16.61
N GLN A 468 -5.34 45.96 17.34
CA GLN A 468 -3.99 46.11 16.81
C GLN A 468 -3.30 44.77 16.62
N THR A 469 -2.29 44.71 15.74
CA THR A 469 -1.47 43.50 15.51
C THR A 469 -0.89 42.93 16.80
N LYS A 470 -0.47 43.79 17.74
CA LYS A 470 0.08 43.35 19.04
C LYS A 470 -0.97 42.65 19.90
N GLU A 471 -2.21 43.12 19.89
CA GLU A 471 -3.32 42.51 20.60
C GLU A 471 -3.67 41.15 20.02
N ALA A 472 -3.73 41.04 18.68
CA ALA A 472 -3.96 39.76 18.01
C ALA A 472 -2.87 38.74 18.33
N ILE A 473 -1.60 39.14 18.37
CA ILE A 473 -0.49 38.28 18.78
C ILE A 473 -0.62 37.83 20.21
N ALA A 474 -1.00 38.72 21.13
CA ALA A 474 -1.20 38.41 22.55
C ALA A 474 -2.35 37.40 22.73
N VAL A 475 -3.49 37.59 22.05
CA VAL A 475 -4.62 36.66 22.04
C VAL A 475 -4.22 35.33 21.41
N GLY A 476 -3.58 35.36 20.25
CA GLY A 476 -3.14 34.13 19.59
C GLY A 476 -2.18 33.29 20.42
N LYS A 477 -1.24 33.92 21.12
CA LYS A 477 -0.33 33.22 22.06
C LYS A 477 -1.06 32.55 23.22
N ARG A 478 -2.12 33.16 23.79
CA ARG A 478 -2.98 32.54 24.81
C ARG A 478 -3.63 31.25 24.32
N HIS A 479 -3.94 31.19 23.03
CA HIS A 479 -4.50 30.00 22.38
C HIS A 479 -3.44 29.11 21.72
N GLY A 480 -2.14 29.30 22.01
CA GLY A 480 -1.06 28.44 21.50
C GLY A 480 -0.70 28.65 20.02
N LEU A 481 -1.06 29.81 19.44
CA LEU A 481 -0.65 30.19 18.08
C LEU A 481 0.71 30.91 18.10
N SER A 482 1.58 30.60 17.14
CA SER A 482 2.85 31.31 16.97
C SER A 482 2.60 32.71 16.38
N GLU A 483 3.49 33.66 16.67
CA GLU A 483 3.42 35.03 16.12
C GLU A 483 3.41 35.01 14.58
N ARG A 484 4.18 34.11 13.95
CA ARG A 484 4.22 33.93 12.49
C ARG A 484 2.86 33.47 11.96
N THR A 485 2.21 32.54 12.66
CA THR A 485 0.88 32.03 12.31
C THR A 485 -0.16 33.15 12.41
N VAL A 486 -0.16 33.94 13.51
CA VAL A 486 -1.09 35.06 13.69
C VAL A 486 -0.91 36.10 12.57
N LYS A 487 0.32 36.52 12.26
CA LYS A 487 0.60 37.49 11.18
C LYS A 487 0.14 37.01 9.80
N ARG A 488 0.23 35.69 9.52
CA ARG A 488 -0.30 35.08 8.30
C ARG A 488 -1.83 35.06 8.30
N TRP A 489 -2.43 34.73 9.45
CA TRP A 489 -3.88 34.67 9.62
C TRP A 489 -4.56 36.02 9.46
N LEU A 490 -3.96 37.12 9.96
CA LEU A 490 -4.46 38.48 9.77
C LEU A 490 -4.52 38.96 8.29
N LYS A 491 -3.92 38.22 7.38
CA LYS A 491 -3.97 38.48 5.92
C LYS A 491 -5.12 37.77 5.20
N THR A 492 -5.94 36.99 5.93
CA THR A 492 -7.11 36.29 5.35
C THR A 492 -8.32 37.22 5.23
N SER A 493 -9.35 36.82 4.49
CA SER A 493 -10.61 37.54 4.30
C SER A 493 -11.41 37.78 5.59
N LEU A 494 -11.06 37.05 6.67
CA LEU A 494 -11.68 37.21 7.99
C LEU A 494 -11.41 38.57 8.66
N PHE A 495 -10.45 39.30 8.17
CA PHE A 495 -10.04 40.58 8.72
C PHE A 495 -9.90 41.67 7.64
N THR A 496 -10.41 42.85 7.93
CA THR A 496 -10.22 44.05 7.11
C THR A 496 -9.12 44.91 7.72
N ASN A 497 -8.10 45.24 6.92
CA ASN A 497 -7.03 46.14 7.35
C ASN A 497 -7.53 47.59 7.29
N LEU A 498 -7.65 48.27 8.43
CA LEU A 498 -8.13 49.63 8.53
C LEU A 498 -7.01 50.67 8.36
N SER A 499 -5.80 50.36 8.86
CA SER A 499 -4.59 51.18 8.71
C SER A 499 -3.37 50.33 9.11
N TYR A 500 -2.17 50.90 9.01
CA TYR A 500 -0.95 50.17 9.37
C TYR A 500 -1.03 49.53 10.77
N GLY A 501 -1.10 48.21 10.79
CA GLY A 501 -1.16 47.41 12.05
C GLY A 501 -2.50 47.41 12.77
N LYS A 502 -3.59 47.99 12.21
CA LYS A 502 -4.93 48.01 12.79
C LYS A 502 -5.92 47.27 11.89
N TYR A 503 -6.69 46.35 12.51
CA TYR A 503 -7.61 45.45 11.82
C TYR A 503 -9.00 45.50 12.44
N SER A 504 -10.03 45.14 11.67
CA SER A 504 -11.37 44.81 12.16
C SER A 504 -11.79 43.41 11.72
N LYS A 505 -12.68 42.78 12.48
CA LYS A 505 -13.37 41.56 12.07
C LYS A 505 -14.25 41.86 10.86
N SER A 506 -14.28 40.99 9.86
CA SER A 506 -15.16 41.10 8.70
C SER A 506 -16.57 40.61 9.06
N PRO A 507 -17.65 41.35 8.72
CA PRO A 507 -19.00 41.04 9.19
C PRO A 507 -19.66 39.80 8.55
N ASN A 508 -19.10 39.20 7.51
CA ASN A 508 -19.81 38.23 6.65
C ASN A 508 -19.31 36.79 6.65
N ASP A 509 -18.36 36.38 7.53
CA ASP A 509 -17.74 35.04 7.40
C ASP A 509 -17.74 34.19 8.69
N LEU A 510 -18.89 34.10 9.39
CA LEU A 510 -19.08 33.09 10.46
C LEU A 510 -19.27 31.65 9.89
N VAL A 511 -19.37 31.48 8.57
CA VAL A 511 -19.55 30.19 7.89
C VAL A 511 -18.22 29.63 7.33
N ALA A 512 -17.14 30.41 7.36
CA ALA A 512 -15.83 30.03 6.79
C ALA A 512 -14.78 29.62 7.87
N LEU A 513 -15.20 29.42 9.12
CA LEU A 513 -14.43 28.88 10.23
C LEU A 513 -15.13 27.58 10.68
#